data_2e4ed7d6b17c8bcf73e4a6ca5bce1522
#
_entry.id   2e4ed7d6b17c8bcf73e4a6ca5bce1522
#
_cell.length_a   1.000
_cell.length_b   1.000
_cell.length_c   1.000
_cell.angle_alpha   90.00
_cell.angle_beta   90.00
_cell.angle_gamma   90.00
#
_symmetry.space_group_name_H-M   'P 1'
#
loop_
_entity.id
_entity.type
_entity.pdbx_description
1 polymer ?
#
loop_
_entity_poly.entity_id
_entity_poly.type
_entity_poly.pdbx_seq_one_letter_code
_entity_poly.pdbx_strand_id
1 'polypeptide(L)'
;MTAKQTVKAICEALLEKKAQDIQVLQVERLTELTEYFVICSATSTTQVKSLADNVEWRLKYDHETVVHHTEGYESAQWMLLDYGCVVLHVFMPEARKFYLSLIHI
;
A
#
# COMPACT_ATOMS: atom_id res chain seq x y z
N MET A 1 -11.00 -5.11 -12.17
CA MET A 1 -9.54 -4.90 -12.39
C MET A 1 -8.77 -6.18 -12.13
N THR A 2 -7.72 -6.42 -12.89
CA THR A 2 -6.78 -7.50 -12.57
C THR A 2 -5.87 -7.05 -11.43
N ALA A 3 -5.16 -8.00 -10.82
CA ALA A 3 -4.18 -7.67 -9.78
C ALA A 3 -3.10 -6.71 -10.31
N LYS A 4 -2.61 -6.95 -11.52
CA LYS A 4 -1.59 -6.08 -12.14
C LYS A 4 -2.12 -4.67 -12.40
N GLN A 5 -3.35 -4.53 -12.83
CA GLN A 5 -3.99 -3.23 -13.02
C GLN A 5 -4.16 -2.50 -11.68
N THR A 6 -4.50 -3.22 -10.64
CA THR A 6 -4.62 -2.66 -9.29
C THR A 6 -3.26 -2.15 -8.79
N VAL A 7 -2.19 -2.94 -8.98
CA VAL A 7 -0.83 -2.52 -8.64
C VAL A 7 -0.46 -1.23 -9.38
N LYS A 8 -0.74 -1.17 -10.67
CA LYS A 8 -0.42 0.02 -11.47
C LYS A 8 -1.16 1.26 -10.95
N ALA A 9 -2.46 1.13 -10.68
CA ALA A 9 -3.26 2.24 -10.17
C ALA A 9 -2.76 2.73 -8.81
N ILE A 10 -2.41 1.80 -7.92
CA ILE A 10 -1.85 2.13 -6.61
C ILE A 10 -0.52 2.89 -6.77
N CYS A 11 0.38 2.38 -7.59
CA CYS A 11 1.69 3.01 -7.80
C CYS A 11 1.55 4.40 -8.40
N GLU A 12 0.66 4.61 -9.36
CA GLU A 12 0.40 5.93 -9.94
C GLU A 12 -0.09 6.92 -8.88
N ALA A 13 -1.02 6.48 -8.02
CA ALA A 13 -1.54 7.31 -6.94
C ALA A 13 -0.46 7.66 -5.91
N LEU A 14 0.43 6.71 -5.60
CA LEU A 14 1.54 6.93 -4.68
C LEU A 14 2.54 7.95 -5.25
N LEU A 15 2.86 7.84 -6.53
CA LEU A 15 3.78 8.76 -7.19
C LEU A 15 3.27 10.19 -7.21
N GLU A 16 1.97 10.38 -7.35
CA GLU A 16 1.37 11.71 -7.31
C GLU A 16 1.66 12.46 -6.01
N LYS A 17 1.78 11.75 -4.91
CA LYS A 17 2.03 12.31 -3.59
C LYS A 17 3.46 12.05 -3.12
N LYS A 18 4.35 11.75 -4.04
CA LYS A 18 5.80 11.64 -3.81
C LYS A 18 6.20 10.57 -2.79
N ALA A 19 5.52 9.42 -2.81
CA ALA A 19 5.93 8.27 -2.01
C ALA A 19 7.36 7.89 -2.35
N GLN A 20 8.10 7.43 -1.35
CA GLN A 20 9.50 7.04 -1.50
C GLN A 20 9.65 5.52 -1.50
N ASP A 21 10.67 5.04 -2.18
CA ASP A 21 11.09 3.63 -2.15
C ASP A 21 9.94 2.67 -2.40
N ILE A 22 9.21 2.89 -3.48
CA ILE A 22 8.09 2.02 -3.85
C ILE A 22 8.65 0.69 -4.34
N GLN A 23 8.19 -0.40 -3.73
CA GLN A 23 8.53 -1.76 -4.15
C GLN A 23 7.25 -2.54 -4.38
N VAL A 24 7.26 -3.37 -5.43
CA VAL A 24 6.17 -4.28 -5.73
C VAL A 24 6.72 -5.69 -5.58
N LEU A 25 6.12 -6.47 -4.69
CA LEU A 25 6.55 -7.82 -4.39
C LEU A 25 5.46 -8.79 -4.79
N GLN A 26 5.80 -9.76 -5.62
CA GLN A 26 4.91 -10.87 -5.89
C GLN A 26 5.03 -11.84 -4.73
N VAL A 27 3.91 -12.10 -4.05
CA VAL A 27 3.90 -13.00 -2.91
C VAL A 27 3.45 -14.38 -3.34
N GLU A 28 4.18 -15.40 -2.88
CA GLU A 28 3.71 -16.77 -3.05
C GLU A 28 2.48 -16.98 -2.16
N ARG A 29 1.55 -17.73 -2.70
CA ARG A 29 0.26 -17.95 -2.08
C ARG A 29 0.35 -18.67 -0.75
N LEU A 30 0.42 -17.91 0.30
CA LEU A 30 0.06 -18.42 1.61
C LEU A 30 -1.46 -18.33 1.81
N THR A 31 -2.10 -17.41 1.07
CA THR A 31 -3.55 -17.31 0.97
C THR A 31 -3.94 -17.22 -0.50
N GLU A 32 -5.13 -17.69 -0.85
CA GLU A 32 -5.59 -17.72 -2.23
C GLU A 32 -5.86 -16.35 -2.85
N LEU A 33 -5.88 -15.29 -2.03
CA LEU A 33 -6.38 -13.99 -2.46
C LEU A 33 -5.28 -12.99 -2.79
N THR A 34 -4.20 -12.94 -2.02
CA THR A 34 -3.18 -11.92 -2.19
C THR A 34 -2.10 -12.36 -3.18
N GLU A 35 -1.90 -11.57 -4.22
CA GLU A 35 -0.89 -11.85 -5.25
C GLU A 35 0.31 -10.90 -5.15
N TYR A 36 0.09 -9.65 -4.69
CA TYR A 36 1.15 -8.66 -4.61
C TYR A 36 1.07 -7.86 -3.32
N PHE A 37 2.25 -7.51 -2.81
CA PHE A 37 2.39 -6.44 -1.82
C PHE A 37 3.00 -5.24 -2.54
N VAL A 38 2.44 -4.07 -2.30
CA VAL A 38 3.05 -2.79 -2.70
C VAL A 38 3.51 -2.12 -1.42
N ILE A 39 4.78 -1.79 -1.35
CA ILE A 39 5.40 -1.21 -0.16
C ILE A 39 5.99 0.15 -0.53
N CYS A 40 5.76 1.14 0.31
CA CYS A 40 6.40 2.44 0.13
C CYS A 40 6.68 3.09 1.47
N SER A 41 7.49 4.16 1.45
CA SER A 41 7.84 4.93 2.63
C SER A 41 7.36 6.37 2.49
N ALA A 42 7.08 6.99 3.63
CA ALA A 42 6.75 8.40 3.75
C ALA A 42 7.73 9.08 4.71
N THR A 43 7.80 10.39 4.64
CA THR A 43 8.72 11.18 5.49
C THR A 43 8.05 11.70 6.76
N SER A 44 6.72 11.63 6.82
CA SER A 44 5.95 12.09 7.97
C SER A 44 4.65 11.31 8.10
N THR A 45 4.06 11.31 9.29
CA THR A 45 2.77 10.68 9.50
C THR A 45 1.66 11.36 8.70
N THR A 46 1.78 12.66 8.48
CA THR A 46 0.87 13.41 7.61
C THR A 46 0.93 12.87 6.17
N GLN A 47 2.15 12.63 5.68
CA GLN A 47 2.32 12.06 4.35
C GLN A 47 1.80 10.63 4.26
N VAL A 48 1.99 9.81 5.30
CA VAL A 48 1.44 8.45 5.33
C VAL A 48 -0.07 8.49 5.09
N LYS A 49 -0.78 9.35 5.81
CA LYS A 49 -2.23 9.50 5.66
C LYS A 49 -2.60 10.06 4.29
N SER A 50 -1.87 11.04 3.80
CA SER A 50 -2.10 11.63 2.48
C SER A 50 -1.94 10.61 1.36
N LEU A 51 -0.92 9.76 1.44
CA LEU A 51 -0.70 8.68 0.48
C LEU A 51 -1.85 7.69 0.49
N ALA A 52 -2.24 7.24 1.68
CA ALA A 52 -3.35 6.29 1.82
C ALA A 52 -4.66 6.88 1.30
N ASP A 53 -4.96 8.11 1.66
CA ASP A 53 -6.17 8.79 1.22
C ASP A 53 -6.20 8.96 -0.30
N ASN A 54 -5.08 9.32 -0.92
CA ASN A 54 -5.02 9.48 -2.37
C ASN A 54 -5.21 8.15 -3.10
N VAL A 55 -4.63 7.07 -2.59
CA VAL A 55 -4.83 5.74 -3.17
C VAL A 55 -6.31 5.35 -3.10
N GLU A 56 -6.94 5.49 -1.93
CA GLU A 56 -8.36 5.18 -1.76
C GLU A 56 -9.22 6.00 -2.72
N TRP A 57 -8.94 7.31 -2.81
CA TRP A 57 -9.71 8.23 -3.64
C TRP A 57 -9.57 7.87 -5.13
N ARG A 58 -8.33 7.67 -5.60
CA ARG A 58 -8.06 7.36 -7.00
C ARG A 58 -8.67 6.03 -7.42
N LEU A 59 -8.50 4.99 -6.61
CA LEU A 59 -9.05 3.68 -6.95
C LEU A 59 -10.58 3.69 -6.93
N LYS A 60 -11.18 4.40 -6.00
CA LYS A 60 -12.63 4.50 -5.92
C LYS A 60 -13.22 5.25 -7.12
N TYR A 61 -12.71 6.43 -7.42
CA TYR A 61 -13.32 7.31 -8.42
C TYR A 61 -12.84 7.08 -9.84
N ASP A 62 -11.58 6.68 -10.04
CA ASP A 62 -11.04 6.45 -11.39
C ASP A 62 -11.21 5.00 -11.84
N HIS A 63 -11.30 4.06 -10.92
CA HIS A 63 -11.30 2.62 -11.22
C HIS A 63 -12.47 1.86 -10.61
N GLU A 64 -13.37 2.53 -9.93
CA GLU A 64 -14.54 1.93 -9.27
C GLU A 64 -14.15 0.78 -8.32
N THR A 65 -12.99 0.90 -7.68
CA THR A 65 -12.45 -0.12 -6.78
C THR A 65 -12.37 0.41 -5.37
N VAL A 66 -13.11 -0.20 -4.45
CA VAL A 66 -13.16 0.21 -3.04
C VAL A 66 -12.26 -0.69 -2.23
N VAL A 67 -11.48 -0.07 -1.33
CA VAL A 67 -10.64 -0.82 -0.39
C VAL A 67 -11.50 -1.70 0.51
N HIS A 68 -11.06 -2.94 0.75
CA HIS A 68 -11.81 -3.90 1.57
C HIS A 68 -11.61 -3.63 3.06
N HIS A 69 -10.39 -3.26 3.45
CA HIS A 69 -10.04 -3.08 4.85
C HIS A 69 -8.83 -2.16 4.97
N THR A 70 -8.82 -1.31 5.99
CA THR A 70 -7.69 -0.44 6.30
C THR A 70 -7.31 -0.56 7.77
N GLU A 71 -6.02 -0.43 8.07
CA GLU A 71 -5.51 -0.43 9.44
C GLU A 71 -4.42 0.61 9.58
N GLY A 72 -4.20 1.08 10.81
CA GLY A 72 -3.07 1.92 11.16
C GLY A 72 -3.29 3.42 11.09
N TYR A 73 -4.51 3.89 10.86
CA TYR A 73 -4.80 5.33 10.73
C TYR A 73 -4.44 6.14 11.99
N GLU A 74 -4.60 5.57 13.16
CA GLU A 74 -4.38 6.31 14.40
C GLU A 74 -2.92 6.71 14.58
N SER A 75 -2.00 5.76 14.48
CA SER A 75 -0.57 6.04 14.67
C SER A 75 0.10 6.55 13.41
N ALA A 76 -0.39 6.14 12.26
CA ALA A 76 0.18 6.44 10.94
C ALA A 76 1.67 6.11 10.81
N GLN A 77 2.16 5.17 11.61
CA GLN A 77 3.52 4.63 11.47
C GLN A 77 3.59 3.56 10.40
N TRP A 78 2.49 2.83 10.25
CA TRP A 78 2.35 1.76 9.27
C TRP A 78 0.86 1.63 8.96
N MET A 79 0.47 2.04 7.76
CA MET A 79 -0.90 1.90 7.29
C MET A 79 -1.00 0.78 6.27
N LEU A 80 -2.04 -0.02 6.41
CA LEU A 80 -2.33 -1.14 5.52
C LEU A 80 -3.64 -0.87 4.80
N LEU A 81 -3.63 -1.01 3.48
CA LEU A 81 -4.82 -0.93 2.64
C LEU A 81 -4.97 -2.25 1.89
N ASP A 82 -6.00 -3.00 2.23
CA ASP A 82 -6.25 -4.33 1.67
C ASP A 82 -7.27 -4.25 0.53
N TYR A 83 -6.82 -4.54 -0.68
CA TYR A 83 -7.66 -4.63 -1.88
C TYR A 83 -7.94 -6.08 -2.28
N GLY A 84 -7.63 -7.06 -1.42
CA GLY A 84 -7.79 -8.47 -1.70
C GLY A 84 -6.59 -9.03 -2.46
N CYS A 85 -6.57 -8.87 -3.77
CA CYS A 85 -5.46 -9.35 -4.60
C CYS A 85 -4.16 -8.57 -4.39
N VAL A 86 -4.25 -7.35 -3.89
CA VAL A 86 -3.09 -6.48 -3.62
C VAL A 86 -3.25 -5.86 -2.24
N VAL A 87 -2.19 -5.88 -1.46
CA VAL A 87 -2.16 -5.21 -0.15
C VAL A 87 -1.08 -4.13 -0.22
N LEU A 88 -1.48 -2.89 0.06
CA LEU A 88 -0.57 -1.75 0.12
C LEU A 88 -0.13 -1.55 1.57
N HIS A 89 1.18 -1.37 1.75
CA HIS A 89 1.78 -1.02 3.02
C HIS A 89 2.49 0.33 2.87
N VAL A 90 2.06 1.32 3.65
CA VAL A 90 2.69 2.63 3.70
C VAL A 90 3.36 2.79 5.06
N PHE A 91 4.66 3.00 5.05
CA PHE A 91 5.48 2.99 6.26
C PHE A 91 6.18 4.32 6.53
N MET A 92 6.33 4.63 7.81
CA MET A 92 7.45 5.44 8.25
C MET A 92 8.72 4.56 8.17
N PRO A 93 9.91 5.15 7.93
CA PRO A 93 11.12 4.35 7.68
C PRO A 93 11.45 3.32 8.77
N GLU A 94 11.25 3.66 10.03
CA GLU A 94 11.54 2.74 11.13
C GLU A 94 10.63 1.53 11.13
N ALA A 95 9.33 1.75 10.88
CA ALA A 95 8.37 0.66 10.80
C ALA A 95 8.69 -0.27 9.63
N ARG A 96 9.15 0.31 8.50
CA ARG A 96 9.53 -0.47 7.33
C ARG A 96 10.71 -1.41 7.63
N LYS A 97 11.70 -0.93 8.34
CA LYS A 97 12.84 -1.77 8.76
C LYS A 97 12.38 -2.96 9.57
N PHE A 98 11.49 -2.72 10.52
CA PHE A 98 10.94 -3.76 11.37
C PHE A 98 10.16 -4.79 10.54
N TYR A 99 9.30 -4.34 9.64
CA TYR A 99 8.50 -5.20 8.77
C TYR A 99 9.38 -6.09 7.89
N LEU A 100 10.37 -5.51 7.23
CA LEU A 100 11.28 -6.26 6.36
C LEU A 100 12.09 -7.29 7.14
N SER A 101 12.47 -6.97 8.37
CA SER A 101 13.15 -7.89 9.26
C SER A 101 12.31 -9.12 9.58
N LEU A 102 11.00 -8.93 9.77
CA LEU A 102 10.09 -10.04 10.11
C LEU A 102 9.82 -10.98 8.95
N ILE A 103 9.74 -10.48 7.73
CA ILE A 103 9.34 -11.27 6.56
C ILE A 103 10.49 -11.65 5.65
N HIS A 104 11.70 -11.27 5.98
CA HIS A 104 12.94 -11.61 5.25
C HIS A 104 12.88 -11.25 3.76
N ILE A 105 12.34 -10.12 3.43
CA ILE A 105 12.32 -9.62 2.07
C ILE A 105 13.59 -8.86 1.76
#